data_74e9d965844ba2c9095b76ff3de30cf3
#
_entry.id   74e9d965844ba2c9095b76ff3de30cf3
#
_cell.length_a   1.000
_cell.length_b   1.000
_cell.length_c   1.000
_cell.angle_alpha   90.00
_cell.angle_beta   90.00
_cell.angle_gamma   90.00
#
_symmetry.space_group_name_H-M   'P 1'
#
loop_
_entity.id
_entity.type
_entity.pdbx_description
1 polymer ?
#
loop_
_entity_poly.entity_id
_entity_poly.type
_entity_poly.pdbx_seq_one_letter_code
_entity_poly.pdbx_strand_id
1 'polypeptide(L)'
;MDNTEQIVEGAVTNFSDAVHTLWVAASALIIEYSFSVVGAILILIIGYVIAGFVRRWVYSALKRLRNSDETLNLFLAKAARYAVLILVFVTVLTQFGVQTASIITAVGAAGLAIGLALQGTLQNIAAGVMLLFLRPFQVGDFIETANATGVVKEIGLFATEFETLDGLYLLAPNSEVWGSPVTNYSRLPKRRFDLVVGIDYKDDIDKAMAAFEALAREHDKVLADPEPFIYVSSLGDNAVEVTCRVWISTADWWTVSRELIKLGKQRFDAEGLSIPFPQRDVHIVREDA
;
A
#
# COMPACT_ATOMS: atom_id res chain seq x y z
N MET A 1 -47.00 63.56 -62.42
CA MET A 1 -45.61 63.48 -62.02
C MET A 1 -45.48 63.26 -60.52
N ASP A 2 -46.46 63.52 -59.70
CA ASP A 2 -46.44 63.48 -58.23
C ASP A 2 -46.36 62.07 -57.57
N ASN A 3 -46.93 61.07 -58.22
CA ASN A 3 -47.07 59.72 -57.61
C ASN A 3 -45.79 58.84 -57.73
N THR A 4 -44.92 59.17 -58.68
CA THR A 4 -43.67 58.45 -58.92
C THR A 4 -42.58 58.96 -57.99
N GLU A 5 -42.55 60.22 -57.64
CA GLU A 5 -41.64 60.84 -56.71
C GLU A 5 -41.88 60.37 -55.25
N GLN A 6 -43.15 60.24 -54.84
CA GLN A 6 -43.54 59.69 -53.54
C GLN A 6 -43.17 58.21 -53.36
N ILE A 7 -43.28 57.40 -54.42
CA ILE A 7 -42.90 55.99 -54.41
C ILE A 7 -41.40 55.86 -54.31
N VAL A 8 -40.64 56.69 -55.02
CA VAL A 8 -39.17 56.67 -54.95
C VAL A 8 -38.63 57.19 -53.59
N GLU A 9 -39.25 58.26 -53.09
CA GLU A 9 -38.88 58.77 -51.73
C GLU A 9 -39.21 57.76 -50.61
N GLY A 10 -40.36 57.09 -50.69
CA GLY A 10 -40.74 56.02 -49.79
C GLY A 10 -39.79 54.78 -49.86
N ALA A 11 -39.34 54.44 -51.08
CA ALA A 11 -38.39 53.35 -51.28
C ALA A 11 -36.97 53.68 -50.73
N VAL A 12 -36.55 54.92 -50.93
CA VAL A 12 -35.23 55.40 -50.41
C VAL A 12 -35.24 55.49 -48.89
N THR A 13 -36.32 56.00 -48.26
CA THR A 13 -36.45 56.04 -46.80
C THR A 13 -36.49 54.63 -46.21
N ASN A 14 -37.24 53.70 -46.75
CA ASN A 14 -37.29 52.31 -46.33
C ASN A 14 -35.88 51.62 -46.44
N PHE A 15 -35.16 51.95 -47.52
CA PHE A 15 -33.81 51.38 -47.71
C PHE A 15 -32.82 51.98 -46.68
N SER A 16 -32.86 53.29 -46.42
CA SER A 16 -32.01 53.93 -45.41
C SER A 16 -32.28 53.41 -44.00
N ASP A 17 -33.56 53.18 -43.64
CA ASP A 17 -33.96 52.64 -42.37
C ASP A 17 -33.56 51.17 -42.23
N ALA A 18 -33.64 50.41 -43.30
CA ALA A 18 -33.14 49.01 -43.31
C ALA A 18 -31.60 48.96 -43.11
N VAL A 19 -30.86 49.80 -43.79
CA VAL A 19 -29.40 49.91 -43.64
C VAL A 19 -29.02 50.37 -42.23
N HIS A 20 -29.74 51.36 -41.69
CA HIS A 20 -29.48 51.86 -40.32
C HIS A 20 -29.79 50.74 -39.28
N THR A 21 -30.88 49.99 -39.45
CA THR A 21 -31.25 48.92 -38.56
C THR A 21 -30.20 47.78 -38.60
N LEU A 22 -29.73 47.42 -39.81
CA LEU A 22 -28.64 46.45 -39.99
C LEU A 22 -27.32 46.92 -39.35
N TRP A 23 -26.99 48.21 -39.49
CA TRP A 23 -25.81 48.80 -38.91
C TRP A 23 -25.84 48.81 -37.38
N VAL A 24 -26.98 49.16 -36.76
CA VAL A 24 -27.23 49.14 -35.34
C VAL A 24 -27.13 47.70 -34.80
N ALA A 25 -27.76 46.76 -35.47
CA ALA A 25 -27.71 45.32 -35.11
C ALA A 25 -26.26 44.79 -35.23
N ALA A 26 -25.57 45.11 -36.30
CA ALA A 26 -24.16 44.71 -36.49
C ALA A 26 -23.22 45.32 -35.44
N SER A 27 -23.40 46.63 -35.14
CA SER A 27 -22.58 47.28 -34.10
C SER A 27 -22.83 46.73 -32.70
N ALA A 28 -24.09 46.41 -32.36
CA ALA A 28 -24.43 45.76 -31.08
C ALA A 28 -23.76 44.38 -30.94
N LEU A 29 -23.82 43.58 -32.01
CA LEU A 29 -23.13 42.29 -32.05
C LEU A 29 -21.59 42.44 -31.92
N ILE A 30 -20.99 43.37 -32.63
CA ILE A 30 -19.54 43.65 -32.56
C ILE A 30 -19.15 44.03 -31.13
N ILE A 31 -19.92 44.86 -30.45
CA ILE A 31 -19.64 45.28 -29.07
C ILE A 31 -19.79 44.09 -28.11
N GLU A 32 -20.84 43.33 -28.20
CA GLU A 32 -21.10 42.16 -27.35
C GLU A 32 -20.01 41.08 -27.50
N TYR A 33 -19.66 40.75 -28.76
CA TYR A 33 -18.60 39.73 -29.01
C TYR A 33 -17.19 40.25 -28.71
N SER A 34 -16.93 41.58 -28.83
CA SER A 34 -15.61 42.15 -28.56
C SER A 34 -15.16 41.94 -27.09
N PHE A 35 -16.09 42.07 -26.13
CA PHE A 35 -15.79 41.79 -24.71
C PHE A 35 -15.53 40.31 -24.48
N SER A 36 -16.30 39.43 -25.13
CA SER A 36 -16.09 37.97 -25.06
C SER A 36 -14.74 37.55 -25.67
N VAL A 37 -14.35 38.14 -26.79
CA VAL A 37 -13.04 37.91 -27.46
C VAL A 37 -11.90 38.37 -26.60
N VAL A 38 -11.97 39.58 -26.03
CA VAL A 38 -10.93 40.10 -25.14
C VAL A 38 -10.82 39.23 -23.89
N GLY A 39 -11.95 38.84 -23.27
CA GLY A 39 -11.98 37.95 -22.12
C GLY A 39 -11.36 36.59 -22.45
N ALA A 40 -11.70 36.00 -23.60
CA ALA A 40 -11.15 34.73 -24.06
C ALA A 40 -9.64 34.78 -24.27
N ILE A 41 -9.13 35.88 -24.89
CA ILE A 41 -7.69 36.07 -25.08
C ILE A 41 -6.97 36.18 -23.72
N LEU A 42 -7.54 36.94 -22.78
CA LEU A 42 -6.97 37.04 -21.42
C LEU A 42 -6.94 35.70 -20.72
N ILE A 43 -8.04 34.90 -20.78
CA ILE A 43 -8.10 33.58 -20.21
C ILE A 43 -7.06 32.64 -20.85
N LEU A 44 -6.89 32.70 -22.18
CA LEU A 44 -5.87 31.90 -22.87
C LEU A 44 -4.44 32.30 -22.45
N ILE A 45 -4.13 33.58 -22.36
CA ILE A 45 -2.80 34.04 -21.94
C ILE A 45 -2.50 33.62 -20.49
N ILE A 46 -3.43 33.90 -19.58
CA ILE A 46 -3.30 33.55 -18.17
C ILE A 46 -3.21 32.03 -18.02
N GLY A 47 -4.09 31.29 -18.70
CA GLY A 47 -4.11 29.83 -18.67
C GLY A 47 -2.82 29.20 -19.22
N TYR A 48 -2.27 29.76 -20.31
CA TYR A 48 -1.01 29.29 -20.87
C TYR A 48 0.18 29.53 -19.92
N VAL A 49 0.20 30.68 -19.24
CA VAL A 49 1.21 30.99 -18.23
C VAL A 49 1.11 30.03 -17.03
N ILE A 50 -0.13 29.83 -16.53
CA ILE A 50 -0.40 28.87 -15.43
C ILE A 50 0.03 27.47 -15.84
N ALA A 51 -0.35 27.00 -17.03
CA ALA A 51 0.03 25.68 -17.55
C ALA A 51 1.57 25.53 -17.67
N GLY A 52 2.25 26.60 -18.06
CA GLY A 52 3.71 26.66 -18.09
C GLY A 52 4.35 26.58 -16.70
N PHE A 53 3.75 27.28 -15.73
CA PHE A 53 4.19 27.27 -14.33
C PHE A 53 3.99 25.88 -13.71
N VAL A 54 2.80 25.28 -13.87
CA VAL A 54 2.48 23.93 -13.38
C VAL A 54 3.45 22.89 -13.96
N ARG A 55 3.73 22.96 -15.28
CA ARG A 55 4.73 22.06 -15.90
C ARG A 55 6.11 22.19 -15.23
N ARG A 56 6.59 23.42 -15.02
CA ARG A 56 7.91 23.68 -14.41
C ARG A 56 7.95 23.18 -12.96
N TRP A 57 6.89 23.46 -12.22
CA TRP A 57 6.76 23.05 -10.82
C TRP A 57 6.76 21.54 -10.67
N VAL A 58 5.92 20.83 -11.44
CA VAL A 58 5.86 19.36 -11.45
C VAL A 58 7.21 18.76 -11.83
N TYR A 59 7.83 19.25 -12.92
CA TYR A 59 9.15 18.77 -13.34
C TYR A 59 10.22 18.99 -12.26
N SER A 60 10.26 20.16 -11.63
CA SER A 60 11.23 20.47 -10.57
C SER A 60 10.99 19.64 -9.30
N ALA A 61 9.73 19.37 -8.95
CA ALA A 61 9.38 18.53 -7.81
C ALA A 61 9.84 17.08 -8.03
N LEU A 62 9.55 16.52 -9.22
CA LEU A 62 9.94 15.14 -9.58
C LEU A 62 11.46 14.98 -9.68
N LYS A 63 12.18 15.97 -10.23
CA LYS A 63 13.66 15.95 -10.34
C LYS A 63 14.37 15.93 -8.99
N ARG A 64 13.72 16.34 -7.90
CA ARG A 64 14.30 16.28 -6.54
C ARG A 64 14.25 14.87 -5.93
N LEU A 65 13.47 13.97 -6.52
CA LEU A 65 13.40 12.58 -6.06
C LEU A 65 14.66 11.84 -6.51
N ARG A 66 15.29 11.14 -5.58
CA ARG A 66 16.47 10.30 -5.82
C ARG A 66 16.03 9.14 -6.72
N ASN A 67 16.66 8.91 -7.85
CA ASN A 67 16.35 7.93 -8.89
C ASN A 67 15.15 8.25 -9.82
N SER A 68 14.85 9.54 -10.07
CA SER A 68 13.80 9.87 -11.04
C SER A 68 14.31 9.75 -12.48
N ASP A 69 13.63 8.97 -13.31
CA ASP A 69 13.88 8.91 -14.75
C ASP A 69 13.46 10.20 -15.44
N GLU A 70 14.34 10.76 -16.29
CA GLU A 70 14.08 12.04 -16.97
C GLU A 70 12.88 11.96 -17.91
N THR A 71 12.69 10.81 -18.56
CA THR A 71 11.57 10.57 -19.49
C THR A 71 10.24 10.59 -18.75
N LEU A 72 10.18 9.93 -17.59
CA LEU A 72 8.99 9.91 -16.73
C LEU A 72 8.66 11.31 -16.20
N ASN A 73 9.67 12.06 -15.77
CA ASN A 73 9.49 13.44 -15.28
C ASN A 73 8.92 14.37 -16.36
N LEU A 74 9.44 14.26 -17.57
CA LEU A 74 8.95 15.02 -18.72
C LEU A 74 7.54 14.63 -19.11
N PHE A 75 7.21 13.32 -19.08
CA PHE A 75 5.89 12.82 -19.39
C PHE A 75 4.84 13.36 -18.40
N LEU A 76 5.08 13.21 -17.09
CA LEU A 76 4.15 13.66 -16.04
C LEU A 76 4.00 15.20 -16.05
N ALA A 77 5.08 15.94 -16.26
CA ALA A 77 5.04 17.40 -16.38
C ALA A 77 4.24 17.85 -17.62
N LYS A 78 4.35 17.14 -18.76
CA LYS A 78 3.54 17.41 -19.95
C LYS A 78 2.08 17.05 -19.72
N ALA A 79 1.79 15.89 -19.11
CA ALA A 79 0.43 15.47 -18.79
C ALA A 79 -0.29 16.50 -17.91
N ALA A 80 0.36 16.99 -16.85
CA ALA A 80 -0.17 18.03 -15.99
C ALA A 80 -0.44 19.34 -16.75
N ARG A 81 0.47 19.74 -17.67
CA ARG A 81 0.26 20.91 -18.53
C ARG A 81 -0.97 20.75 -19.42
N TYR A 82 -1.13 19.60 -20.09
CA TYR A 82 -2.26 19.37 -20.97
C TYR A 82 -3.57 19.32 -20.20
N ALA A 83 -3.61 18.75 -19.00
CA ALA A 83 -4.79 18.78 -18.14
C ALA A 83 -5.24 20.23 -17.85
N VAL A 84 -4.31 21.13 -17.50
CA VAL A 84 -4.61 22.57 -17.31
C VAL A 84 -5.09 23.21 -18.62
N LEU A 85 -4.46 22.92 -19.76
CA LEU A 85 -4.86 23.49 -21.05
C LEU A 85 -6.23 23.04 -21.49
N ILE A 86 -6.65 21.79 -21.19
CA ILE A 86 -8.00 21.31 -21.44
C ILE A 86 -9.03 22.11 -20.64
N LEU A 87 -8.77 22.36 -19.35
CA LEU A 87 -9.64 23.19 -18.51
C LEU A 87 -9.74 24.62 -19.03
N VAL A 88 -8.62 25.22 -19.40
CA VAL A 88 -8.58 26.57 -20.00
C VAL A 88 -9.38 26.60 -21.29
N PHE A 89 -9.23 25.59 -22.17
CA PHE A 89 -9.95 25.52 -23.42
C PHE A 89 -11.47 25.44 -23.22
N VAL A 90 -11.93 24.59 -22.28
CA VAL A 90 -13.36 24.50 -21.93
C VAL A 90 -13.87 25.83 -21.40
N THR A 91 -13.10 26.54 -20.55
CA THR A 91 -13.47 27.86 -20.04
C THR A 91 -13.58 28.89 -21.14
N VAL A 92 -12.68 28.88 -22.14
CA VAL A 92 -12.74 29.78 -23.31
C VAL A 92 -13.99 29.50 -24.15
N LEU A 93 -14.35 28.22 -24.37
CA LEU A 93 -15.58 27.88 -25.11
C LEU A 93 -16.83 28.40 -24.40
N THR A 94 -16.85 28.35 -23.06
CA THR A 94 -17.98 28.92 -22.28
C THR A 94 -18.11 30.42 -22.47
N GLN A 95 -16.99 31.16 -22.63
CA GLN A 95 -17.00 32.61 -22.89
C GLN A 95 -17.67 32.98 -24.22
N PHE A 96 -17.65 32.08 -25.20
CA PHE A 96 -18.33 32.24 -26.50
C PHE A 96 -19.75 31.71 -26.47
N GLY A 97 -20.32 31.35 -25.31
CA GLY A 97 -21.69 30.84 -25.22
C GLY A 97 -21.85 29.39 -25.70
N VAL A 98 -20.76 28.67 -25.97
CA VAL A 98 -20.82 27.26 -26.37
C VAL A 98 -21.32 26.43 -25.21
N GLN A 99 -22.28 25.55 -25.44
CA GLN A 99 -22.76 24.60 -24.45
C GLN A 99 -21.65 23.57 -24.14
N THR A 100 -20.89 23.78 -23.05
CA THR A 100 -19.76 22.94 -22.68
C THR A 100 -20.15 21.72 -21.84
N ALA A 101 -21.42 21.55 -21.49
CA ALA A 101 -21.88 20.46 -20.63
C ALA A 101 -21.50 19.08 -21.16
N SER A 102 -21.62 18.82 -22.47
CA SER A 102 -21.22 17.56 -23.10
C SER A 102 -19.71 17.34 -23.07
N ILE A 103 -18.92 18.41 -23.24
CA ILE A 103 -17.45 18.35 -23.18
C ILE A 103 -17.00 18.05 -21.76
N ILE A 104 -17.59 18.74 -20.76
CA ILE A 104 -17.29 18.51 -19.34
C ILE A 104 -17.65 17.07 -18.96
N THR A 105 -18.82 16.57 -19.42
CA THR A 105 -19.22 15.18 -19.20
C THR A 105 -18.24 14.20 -19.84
N ALA A 106 -17.80 14.44 -21.06
CA ALA A 106 -16.82 13.58 -21.74
C ALA A 106 -15.45 13.59 -21.05
N VAL A 107 -14.95 14.77 -20.63
CA VAL A 107 -13.70 14.90 -19.87
C VAL A 107 -13.82 14.23 -18.49
N GLY A 108 -14.99 14.37 -17.83
CA GLY A 108 -15.27 13.70 -16.56
C GLY A 108 -15.30 12.18 -16.69
N ALA A 109 -15.95 11.66 -17.73
CA ALA A 109 -15.98 10.22 -18.02
C ALA A 109 -14.56 9.68 -18.33
N ALA A 110 -13.77 10.40 -19.13
CA ALA A 110 -12.37 10.04 -19.39
C ALA A 110 -11.52 10.08 -18.12
N GLY A 111 -11.72 11.09 -17.27
CA GLY A 111 -11.05 11.20 -15.97
C GLY A 111 -11.39 10.05 -15.02
N LEU A 112 -12.66 9.65 -14.97
CA LEU A 112 -13.11 8.48 -14.22
C LEU A 112 -12.46 7.19 -14.73
N ALA A 113 -12.44 6.99 -16.05
CA ALA A 113 -11.81 5.81 -16.66
C ALA A 113 -10.31 5.73 -16.32
N ILE A 114 -9.57 6.86 -16.39
CA ILE A 114 -8.17 6.95 -15.98
C ILE A 114 -8.02 6.67 -14.48
N GLY A 115 -8.89 7.22 -13.63
CA GLY A 115 -8.89 6.99 -12.19
C GLY A 115 -9.07 5.52 -11.85
N LEU A 116 -10.02 4.84 -12.51
CA LEU A 116 -10.25 3.39 -12.35
C LEU A 116 -9.03 2.57 -12.83
N ALA A 117 -8.42 2.96 -13.95
CA ALA A 117 -7.21 2.30 -14.44
C ALA A 117 -6.00 2.44 -13.50
N LEU A 118 -5.91 3.56 -12.76
CA LEU A 118 -4.83 3.85 -11.81
C LEU A 118 -5.17 3.46 -10.35
N GLN A 119 -6.35 2.88 -10.10
CA GLN A 119 -6.85 2.58 -8.76
C GLN A 119 -5.84 1.79 -7.91
N GLY A 120 -5.27 0.71 -8.47
CA GLY A 120 -4.29 -0.12 -7.74
C GLY A 120 -3.00 0.63 -7.39
N THR A 121 -2.54 1.51 -8.28
CA THR A 121 -1.36 2.34 -8.02
C THR A 121 -1.61 3.35 -6.91
N LEU A 122 -2.77 4.02 -6.93
CA LEU A 122 -3.17 4.96 -5.88
C LEU A 122 -3.36 4.27 -4.53
N GLN A 123 -3.89 3.04 -4.54
CA GLN A 123 -4.04 2.22 -3.33
C GLN A 123 -2.66 1.90 -2.70
N ASN A 124 -1.67 1.55 -3.52
CA ASN A 124 -0.31 1.31 -3.03
C ASN A 124 0.34 2.57 -2.44
N ILE A 125 0.15 3.73 -3.08
CA ILE A 125 0.64 5.01 -2.55
C ILE A 125 -0.01 5.31 -1.19
N ALA A 126 -1.33 5.20 -1.10
CA ALA A 126 -2.06 5.45 0.14
C ALA A 126 -1.58 4.51 1.26
N ALA A 127 -1.43 3.21 0.97
CA ALA A 127 -0.90 2.23 1.90
C ALA A 127 0.54 2.56 2.33
N GLY A 128 1.42 2.93 1.39
CA GLY A 128 2.80 3.33 1.69
C GLY A 128 2.87 4.55 2.63
N VAL A 129 2.04 5.56 2.38
CA VAL A 129 1.92 6.72 3.28
C VAL A 129 1.45 6.31 4.68
N MET A 130 0.45 5.40 4.76
CA MET A 130 -0.05 4.90 6.04
C MET A 130 1.01 4.09 6.80
N LEU A 131 1.79 3.24 6.11
CA LEU A 131 2.90 2.50 6.70
C LEU A 131 3.96 3.44 7.28
N LEU A 132 4.34 4.49 6.56
CA LEU A 132 5.32 5.48 7.01
C LEU A 132 4.80 6.37 8.16
N PHE A 133 3.51 6.65 8.18
CA PHE A 133 2.88 7.51 9.20
C PHE A 133 2.60 6.76 10.50
N LEU A 134 1.90 5.62 10.43
CA LEU A 134 1.49 4.83 11.61
C LEU A 134 2.59 3.91 12.14
N ARG A 135 3.56 3.54 11.29
CA ARG A 135 4.74 2.73 11.64
C ARG A 135 4.38 1.46 12.42
N PRO A 136 3.54 0.57 11.89
CA PRO A 136 3.29 -0.72 12.53
C PRO A 136 4.57 -1.56 12.66
N PHE A 137 5.52 -1.33 11.76
CA PHE A 137 6.88 -1.87 11.77
C PHE A 137 7.86 -0.82 11.21
N GLN A 138 9.15 -1.08 11.36
CA GLN A 138 10.23 -0.19 10.91
C GLN A 138 11.22 -0.95 10.02
N VAL A 139 12.06 -0.20 9.31
CA VAL A 139 13.21 -0.78 8.60
C VAL A 139 14.12 -1.48 9.60
N GLY A 140 14.48 -2.73 9.33
CA GLY A 140 15.21 -3.62 10.21
C GLY A 140 14.36 -4.60 11.00
N ASP A 141 13.04 -4.42 11.09
CA ASP A 141 12.16 -5.38 11.74
C ASP A 141 12.00 -6.65 10.87
N PHE A 142 11.98 -7.81 11.52
CA PHE A 142 11.55 -9.06 10.91
C PHE A 142 10.06 -9.20 11.09
N ILE A 143 9.33 -9.22 9.97
CA ILE A 143 7.87 -9.31 9.95
C ILE A 143 7.38 -10.43 9.03
N GLU A 144 6.17 -10.85 9.30
CA GLU A 144 5.41 -11.80 8.49
C GLU A 144 4.05 -11.22 8.16
N THR A 145 3.68 -11.33 6.90
CA THR A 145 2.35 -10.99 6.35
C THR A 145 1.80 -12.19 5.60
N ALA A 146 0.60 -12.11 5.06
CA ALA A 146 0.03 -13.21 4.27
C ALA A 146 0.90 -13.63 3.09
N ASN A 147 1.61 -12.69 2.44
CA ASN A 147 2.34 -12.92 1.20
C ASN A 147 3.83 -12.57 1.28
N ALA A 148 4.31 -12.06 2.41
CA ALA A 148 5.71 -11.66 2.55
C ALA A 148 6.23 -11.96 3.97
N THR A 149 7.40 -12.58 4.05
CA THR A 149 8.12 -12.83 5.31
C THR A 149 9.59 -12.47 5.13
N GLY A 150 10.10 -11.61 5.99
CA GLY A 150 11.50 -11.18 5.91
C GLY A 150 11.82 -9.97 6.78
N VAL A 151 13.07 -9.53 6.69
CA VAL A 151 13.54 -8.29 7.28
C VAL A 151 13.22 -7.14 6.36
N VAL A 152 12.53 -6.13 6.84
CA VAL A 152 12.18 -4.92 6.08
C VAL A 152 13.46 -4.15 5.77
N LYS A 153 13.78 -3.94 4.48
CA LYS A 153 14.93 -3.17 4.01
C LYS A 153 14.58 -1.73 3.67
N GLU A 154 13.47 -1.53 2.98
CA GLU A 154 13.00 -0.21 2.60
C GLU A 154 11.47 -0.19 2.50
N ILE A 155 10.86 0.91 2.92
CA ILE A 155 9.43 1.18 2.71
C ILE A 155 9.35 2.27 1.64
N GLY A 156 9.15 1.83 0.40
CA GLY A 156 9.02 2.72 -0.76
C GLY A 156 7.60 3.29 -0.89
N LEU A 157 7.40 4.13 -1.91
CA LEU A 157 6.10 4.77 -2.16
C LEU A 157 5.03 3.76 -2.63
N PHE A 158 5.41 2.75 -3.43
CA PHE A 158 4.50 1.78 -4.04
C PHE A 158 4.63 0.39 -3.42
N ALA A 159 5.80 0.04 -2.95
CA ALA A 159 6.13 -1.30 -2.47
C ALA A 159 7.13 -1.22 -1.31
N THR A 160 7.10 -2.25 -0.47
CA THR A 160 8.06 -2.48 0.61
C THR A 160 9.03 -3.58 0.18
N GLU A 161 10.32 -3.36 0.43
CA GLU A 161 11.40 -4.28 0.13
C GLU A 161 11.75 -5.09 1.36
N PHE A 162 11.91 -6.40 1.18
CA PHE A 162 12.28 -7.34 2.21
C PHE A 162 13.52 -8.15 1.79
N GLU A 163 14.25 -8.60 2.77
CA GLU A 163 15.23 -9.67 2.65
C GLU A 163 14.74 -10.88 3.44
N THR A 164 14.55 -12.01 2.76
CA THR A 164 14.16 -13.26 3.42
C THR A 164 15.32 -13.82 4.26
N LEU A 165 15.04 -14.79 5.14
CA LEU A 165 16.06 -15.40 6.00
C LEU A 165 17.15 -16.16 5.21
N ASP A 166 16.84 -16.58 4.00
CA ASP A 166 17.77 -17.24 3.05
C ASP A 166 18.46 -16.24 2.10
N GLY A 167 18.30 -14.91 2.34
CA GLY A 167 19.01 -13.85 1.63
C GLY A 167 18.41 -13.46 0.28
N LEU A 168 17.14 -13.80 0.01
CA LEU A 168 16.48 -13.41 -1.24
C LEU A 168 15.86 -12.01 -1.11
N TYR A 169 15.89 -11.27 -2.21
CA TYR A 169 15.16 -10.03 -2.37
C TYR A 169 13.67 -10.31 -2.62
N LEU A 170 12.80 -9.75 -1.81
CA LEU A 170 11.36 -9.86 -1.94
C LEU A 170 10.75 -8.45 -1.98
N LEU A 171 9.95 -8.17 -3.02
CA LEU A 171 9.23 -6.91 -3.20
C LEU A 171 7.73 -7.17 -3.06
N ALA A 172 7.11 -6.54 -2.08
CA ALA A 172 5.67 -6.65 -1.85
C ALA A 172 4.97 -5.30 -2.06
N PRO A 173 3.87 -5.23 -2.85
CA PRO A 173 3.06 -4.03 -2.97
C PRO A 173 2.57 -3.55 -1.60
N ASN A 174 2.64 -2.24 -1.34
CA ASN A 174 2.25 -1.70 -0.04
C ASN A 174 0.80 -2.01 0.34
N SER A 175 -0.10 -2.06 -0.64
CA SER A 175 -1.50 -2.39 -0.41
C SER A 175 -1.71 -3.81 0.12
N GLU A 176 -0.87 -4.78 -0.26
CA GLU A 176 -0.92 -6.15 0.26
C GLU A 176 -0.36 -6.23 1.68
N VAL A 177 0.73 -5.52 1.96
CA VAL A 177 1.33 -5.45 3.29
C VAL A 177 0.37 -4.78 4.28
N TRP A 178 -0.23 -3.64 3.90
CA TRP A 178 -1.18 -2.90 4.73
C TRP A 178 -2.52 -3.60 4.89
N GLY A 179 -2.99 -4.29 3.85
CA GLY A 179 -4.31 -4.94 3.79
C GLY A 179 -4.37 -6.30 4.49
N SER A 180 -3.26 -6.83 5.00
CA SER A 180 -3.17 -8.11 5.70
C SER A 180 -2.73 -7.93 7.15
N PRO A 181 -3.03 -8.91 8.04
CA PRO A 181 -2.44 -8.94 9.37
C PRO A 181 -0.92 -8.97 9.27
N VAL A 182 -0.24 -8.20 10.13
CA VAL A 182 1.22 -8.15 10.22
C VAL A 182 1.65 -8.70 11.56
N THR A 183 2.43 -9.78 11.55
CA THR A 183 3.13 -10.28 12.75
C THR A 183 4.52 -9.68 12.78
N ASN A 184 4.79 -8.81 13.77
CA ASN A 184 6.11 -8.21 13.96
C ASN A 184 6.86 -8.97 15.06
N TYR A 185 7.89 -9.68 14.66
CA TYR A 185 8.72 -10.50 15.56
C TYR A 185 9.81 -9.71 16.27
N SER A 186 10.09 -8.48 15.83
CA SER A 186 11.16 -7.63 16.37
C SER A 186 10.67 -6.58 17.37
N ARG A 187 9.39 -6.21 17.31
CA ARG A 187 8.83 -5.06 18.05
C ARG A 187 8.82 -5.24 19.58
N LEU A 188 8.51 -6.47 20.03
CA LEU A 188 8.45 -6.75 21.47
C LEU A 188 9.83 -7.20 21.99
N PRO A 189 10.25 -6.76 23.18
CA PRO A 189 11.60 -7.02 23.69
C PRO A 189 11.84 -8.47 24.09
N LYS A 190 10.79 -9.23 24.37
CA LYS A 190 10.85 -10.63 24.78
C LYS A 190 9.83 -11.48 24.04
N ARG A 191 10.20 -12.73 23.77
CA ARG A 191 9.37 -13.71 23.05
C ARG A 191 9.30 -15.00 23.83
N ARG A 192 8.13 -15.64 23.76
CA ARG A 192 7.90 -16.97 24.33
C ARG A 192 8.49 -18.05 23.42
N PHE A 193 9.05 -19.06 24.05
CA PHE A 193 9.43 -20.31 23.40
C PHE A 193 8.87 -21.47 24.22
N ASP A 194 8.18 -22.39 23.57
CA ASP A 194 7.64 -23.61 24.16
C ASP A 194 8.47 -24.79 23.63
N LEU A 195 9.30 -25.40 24.52
CA LEU A 195 10.02 -26.62 24.21
C LEU A 195 9.14 -27.80 24.64
N VAL A 196 8.67 -28.56 23.67
CA VAL A 196 7.82 -29.76 23.90
C VAL A 196 8.66 -31.00 23.66
N VAL A 197 8.71 -31.90 24.64
CA VAL A 197 9.35 -33.23 24.52
C VAL A 197 8.41 -34.29 25.05
N GLY A 198 8.22 -35.35 24.24
CA GLY A 198 7.46 -36.54 24.66
C GLY A 198 8.35 -37.52 25.43
N ILE A 199 7.86 -38.03 26.54
CA ILE A 199 8.48 -39.10 27.33
C ILE A 199 7.66 -40.39 27.24
N ASP A 200 8.26 -41.57 27.51
CA ASP A 200 7.56 -42.84 27.56
C ASP A 200 6.51 -42.81 28.68
N TYR A 201 5.38 -43.48 28.50
CA TYR A 201 4.34 -43.60 29.52
C TYR A 201 4.82 -44.29 30.82
N LYS A 202 5.95 -45.00 30.78
CA LYS A 202 6.59 -45.61 31.94
C LYS A 202 7.52 -44.71 32.71
N ASP A 203 7.91 -43.56 32.08
CA ASP A 203 8.81 -42.62 32.70
C ASP A 203 8.09 -41.79 33.77
N ASP A 204 8.88 -41.29 34.71
CA ASP A 204 8.43 -40.44 35.80
C ASP A 204 8.22 -39.01 35.28
N ILE A 205 6.97 -38.56 35.27
CA ILE A 205 6.55 -37.24 34.80
C ILE A 205 7.18 -36.14 35.68
N ASP A 206 7.22 -36.32 37.01
CA ASP A 206 7.73 -35.34 37.93
C ASP A 206 9.26 -35.18 37.74
N LYS A 207 9.94 -36.28 37.44
CA LYS A 207 11.35 -36.25 37.08
C LYS A 207 11.61 -35.47 35.78
N ALA A 208 10.79 -35.65 34.77
CA ALA A 208 10.86 -34.90 33.51
C ALA A 208 10.61 -33.41 33.71
N MET A 209 9.62 -33.07 34.52
CA MET A 209 9.33 -31.68 34.88
C MET A 209 10.45 -31.02 35.61
N ALA A 210 11.04 -31.72 36.60
CA ALA A 210 12.20 -31.23 37.35
C ALA A 210 13.46 -31.04 36.49
N ALA A 211 13.68 -31.93 35.51
CA ALA A 211 14.76 -31.81 34.53
C ALA A 211 14.60 -30.52 33.66
N PHE A 212 13.38 -30.22 33.23
CA PHE A 212 13.12 -28.98 32.51
C PHE A 212 13.20 -27.72 33.38
N GLU A 213 12.76 -27.80 34.63
CA GLU A 213 12.88 -26.68 35.56
C GLU A 213 14.38 -26.34 35.83
N ALA A 214 15.20 -27.36 36.03
CA ALA A 214 16.65 -27.18 36.16
C ALA A 214 17.26 -26.59 34.88
N LEU A 215 16.90 -27.11 33.70
CA LEU A 215 17.37 -26.58 32.43
C LEU A 215 17.02 -25.09 32.25
N ALA A 216 15.78 -24.72 32.56
CA ALA A 216 15.32 -23.33 32.41
C ALA A 216 16.04 -22.38 33.40
N ARG A 217 16.32 -22.82 34.60
CA ARG A 217 17.00 -22.02 35.63
C ARG A 217 18.54 -21.90 35.41
N GLU A 218 19.16 -22.93 34.88
CA GLU A 218 20.58 -22.96 34.59
C GLU A 218 21.00 -22.14 33.37
N HIS A 219 20.05 -21.87 32.47
CA HIS A 219 20.32 -21.16 31.22
C HIS A 219 20.28 -19.63 31.44
N ASP A 220 21.42 -18.98 31.33
CA ASP A 220 21.65 -17.55 31.62
C ASP A 220 20.78 -16.57 30.79
N LYS A 221 20.36 -16.97 29.61
CA LYS A 221 19.55 -16.16 28.69
C LYS A 221 18.04 -16.42 28.76
N VAL A 222 17.62 -17.37 29.61
CA VAL A 222 16.19 -17.55 29.93
C VAL A 222 15.81 -16.49 30.95
N LEU A 223 14.74 -15.75 30.66
CA LEU A 223 14.30 -14.67 31.55
C LEU A 223 13.58 -15.23 32.77
N ALA A 224 13.88 -14.64 33.95
CA ALA A 224 13.20 -14.98 35.20
C ALA A 224 11.79 -14.38 35.29
N ASP A 225 11.51 -13.34 34.52
CA ASP A 225 10.18 -12.69 34.42
C ASP A 225 9.74 -12.54 32.96
N PRO A 226 8.66 -13.16 32.52
CA PRO A 226 7.83 -14.14 33.25
C PRO A 226 8.57 -15.42 33.61
N GLU A 227 8.24 -15.98 34.79
CA GLU A 227 8.85 -17.22 35.30
C GLU A 227 8.63 -18.37 34.32
N PRO A 228 9.61 -19.26 34.13
CA PRO A 228 9.44 -20.51 33.38
C PRO A 228 8.26 -21.33 33.93
N PHE A 229 7.45 -21.87 33.01
CA PHE A 229 6.29 -22.67 33.37
C PHE A 229 6.38 -24.05 32.71
N ILE A 230 6.47 -25.09 33.57
CA ILE A 230 6.61 -26.49 33.13
C ILE A 230 5.30 -27.21 33.43
N TYR A 231 4.79 -27.94 32.43
CA TYR A 231 3.52 -28.65 32.56
C TYR A 231 3.40 -29.80 31.54
N VAL A 232 2.53 -30.76 31.83
CA VAL A 232 2.12 -31.78 30.87
C VAL A 232 1.11 -31.14 29.91
N SER A 233 1.44 -31.08 28.62
CA SER A 233 0.61 -30.44 27.61
C SER A 233 -0.40 -31.40 26.97
N SER A 234 -0.02 -32.65 26.81
CA SER A 234 -0.94 -33.68 26.29
C SER A 234 -0.51 -35.10 26.67
N LEU A 235 -1.47 -36.03 26.63
CA LEU A 235 -1.27 -37.46 26.65
C LEU A 235 -1.48 -37.99 25.23
N GLY A 236 -0.37 -38.05 24.46
CA GLY A 236 -0.40 -38.42 23.04
C GLY A 236 -0.43 -39.92 22.81
N ASP A 237 -0.55 -40.31 21.53
CA ASP A 237 -0.67 -41.72 21.14
C ASP A 237 0.51 -42.61 21.56
N ASN A 238 1.72 -42.00 21.63
CA ASN A 238 2.96 -42.74 21.89
C ASN A 238 3.77 -42.17 23.05
N ALA A 239 3.42 -41.00 23.58
CA ALA A 239 4.22 -40.27 24.56
C ALA A 239 3.34 -39.42 25.46
N VAL A 240 3.84 -39.14 26.67
CA VAL A 240 3.37 -38.05 27.52
C VAL A 240 4.16 -36.78 27.13
N GLU A 241 3.48 -35.76 26.64
CA GLU A 241 4.14 -34.52 26.23
C GLU A 241 4.33 -33.56 27.40
N VAL A 242 5.59 -33.26 27.71
CA VAL A 242 5.96 -32.27 28.72
C VAL A 242 6.46 -31.03 28.03
N THR A 243 5.92 -29.89 28.41
CA THR A 243 6.26 -28.58 27.84
C THR A 243 6.98 -27.71 28.84
N CYS A 244 8.14 -27.22 28.43
CA CYS A 244 8.88 -26.17 29.10
C CYS A 244 8.67 -24.83 28.39
N ARG A 245 7.86 -23.97 28.99
CA ARG A 245 7.56 -22.63 28.49
C ARG A 245 8.52 -21.63 29.11
N VAL A 246 9.30 -20.97 28.27
CA VAL A 246 10.27 -19.95 28.70
C VAL A 246 10.11 -18.66 27.91
N TRP A 247 10.60 -17.57 28.47
CA TRP A 247 10.71 -16.29 27.81
C TRP A 247 12.17 -15.95 27.58
N ILE A 248 12.47 -15.41 26.40
CA ILE A 248 13.82 -15.13 25.92
C ILE A 248 13.81 -13.71 25.31
N SER A 249 14.92 -12.99 25.42
CA SER A 249 15.10 -11.74 24.68
C SER A 249 14.87 -11.96 23.18
N THR A 250 14.18 -11.04 22.54
CA THR A 250 13.92 -11.13 21.10
C THR A 250 15.19 -11.26 20.27
N ALA A 251 16.27 -10.57 20.68
CA ALA A 251 17.56 -10.61 19.99
C ALA A 251 18.23 -11.99 20.06
N ASP A 252 18.04 -12.72 21.16
CA ASP A 252 18.64 -14.04 21.38
C ASP A 252 17.70 -15.20 21.02
N TRP A 253 16.44 -14.92 20.72
CA TRP A 253 15.38 -15.92 20.62
C TRP A 253 15.73 -17.06 19.67
N TRP A 254 16.27 -16.73 18.49
CA TRP A 254 16.62 -17.74 17.48
C TRP A 254 17.72 -18.68 17.96
N THR A 255 18.79 -18.14 18.50
CA THR A 255 19.94 -18.91 18.97
C THR A 255 19.57 -19.76 20.18
N VAL A 256 18.99 -19.13 21.21
CA VAL A 256 18.64 -19.79 22.47
C VAL A 256 17.57 -20.87 22.29
N SER A 257 16.56 -20.62 21.44
CA SER A 257 15.54 -21.64 21.18
C SER A 257 16.12 -22.93 20.58
N ARG A 258 17.13 -22.83 19.69
CA ARG A 258 17.84 -23.99 19.12
C ARG A 258 18.74 -24.67 20.14
N GLU A 259 19.39 -23.89 20.98
CA GLU A 259 20.23 -24.39 22.07
C GLU A 259 19.42 -25.15 23.12
N LEU A 260 18.26 -24.62 23.53
CA LEU A 260 17.38 -25.29 24.49
C LEU A 260 16.84 -26.62 23.95
N ILE A 261 16.56 -26.75 22.65
CA ILE A 261 16.17 -28.05 22.05
C ILE A 261 17.28 -29.09 22.25
N LYS A 262 18.53 -28.71 21.95
CA LYS A 262 19.68 -29.59 22.12
C LYS A 262 19.91 -29.95 23.59
N LEU A 263 19.93 -28.95 24.46
CA LEU A 263 20.17 -29.14 25.90
C LEU A 263 19.04 -29.94 26.55
N GLY A 264 17.79 -29.74 26.13
CA GLY A 264 16.66 -30.53 26.60
C GLY A 264 16.82 -32.01 26.31
N LYS A 265 17.24 -32.36 25.07
CA LYS A 265 17.51 -33.76 24.70
C LYS A 265 18.66 -34.33 25.58
N GLN A 266 19.74 -33.59 25.72
CA GLN A 266 20.90 -34.03 26.52
C GLN A 266 20.55 -34.22 28.01
N ARG A 267 19.73 -33.33 28.56
CA ARG A 267 19.27 -33.42 29.96
C ARG A 267 18.39 -34.65 30.16
N PHE A 268 17.47 -34.92 29.27
CA PHE A 268 16.60 -36.09 29.36
C PHE A 268 17.39 -37.40 29.26
N ASP A 269 18.37 -37.47 28.37
CA ASP A 269 19.27 -38.62 28.29
C ASP A 269 20.09 -38.84 29.60
N ALA A 270 20.60 -37.77 30.20
CA ALA A 270 21.36 -37.82 31.44
C ALA A 270 20.48 -38.27 32.62
N GLU A 271 19.20 -37.91 32.62
CA GLU A 271 18.23 -38.33 33.64
C GLU A 271 17.64 -39.74 33.36
N GLY A 272 18.00 -40.37 32.24
CA GLY A 272 17.50 -41.69 31.88
C GLY A 272 16.03 -41.69 31.45
N LEU A 273 15.51 -40.56 31.00
CA LEU A 273 14.17 -40.41 30.42
C LEU A 273 14.18 -40.81 28.95
N SER A 274 13.20 -41.56 28.53
CA SER A 274 13.11 -42.11 27.16
C SER A 274 12.21 -41.28 26.29
N ILE A 275 12.70 -40.85 25.12
CA ILE A 275 11.86 -40.26 24.07
C ILE A 275 11.41 -41.45 23.20
N PRO A 276 10.13 -41.81 23.26
CA PRO A 276 9.68 -43.08 22.65
C PRO A 276 9.62 -42.96 21.13
N PHE A 277 9.92 -44.06 20.46
CA PHE A 277 9.58 -44.24 19.07
C PHE A 277 8.07 -44.58 18.94
N PRO A 278 7.49 -44.54 17.75
CA PRO A 278 6.10 -44.94 17.53
C PRO A 278 5.84 -46.35 18.11
N GLN A 279 4.86 -46.46 19.03
CA GLN A 279 4.51 -47.69 19.73
C GLN A 279 3.40 -48.39 18.96
N ARG A 280 3.41 -49.77 18.99
CA ARG A 280 2.36 -50.59 18.43
C ARG A 280 2.16 -51.82 19.31
N ASP A 281 0.92 -52.06 19.71
CA ASP A 281 0.52 -53.33 20.34
C ASP A 281 0.24 -54.35 19.24
N VAL A 282 0.99 -55.48 19.27
CA VAL A 282 0.85 -56.54 18.29
C VAL A 282 0.28 -57.78 18.99
N HIS A 283 -0.95 -58.14 18.71
CA HIS A 283 -1.58 -59.40 19.15
C HIS A 283 -1.28 -60.50 18.14
N ILE A 284 -0.44 -61.46 18.51
CA ILE A 284 -0.14 -62.63 17.68
C ILE A 284 -1.15 -63.74 18.02
N VAL A 285 -2.06 -64.00 17.10
CA VAL A 285 -2.97 -65.14 17.18
C VAL A 285 -2.31 -66.31 16.47
N ARG A 286 -2.02 -67.41 17.21
CA ARG A 286 -1.62 -68.69 16.60
C ARG A 286 -2.87 -69.50 16.33
N GLU A 287 -3.14 -69.79 15.08
CA GLU A 287 -4.10 -70.82 14.73
C GLU A 287 -3.40 -72.16 14.97
N ASP A 288 -3.87 -72.91 15.98
CA ASP A 288 -3.45 -74.34 16.19
C ASP A 288 -3.97 -75.12 15.01
N ALA A 289 -3.06 -75.79 14.25
CA ALA A 289 -3.38 -76.67 13.10
C ALA A 289 -3.97 -77.99 13.50
#